data_137652cb3d5a4bbf01650fe64b4b4a1a
#
_entry.id   137652cb3d5a4bbf01650fe64b4b4a1a
#
_cell.length_a   1.000
_cell.length_b   1.000
_cell.length_c   1.000
_cell.angle_alpha   90.00
_cell.angle_beta   90.00
_cell.angle_gamma   90.00
#
_symmetry.space_group_name_H-M   'P 1'
#
loop_
_entity.id
_entity.type
_entity.pdbx_description
1 polymer ?
#
loop_
_entity_poly.entity_id
_entity_poly.type
_entity_poly.pdbx_seq_one_letter_code
_entity_poly.pdbx_strand_id
1 'polypeptide(L)'
;MAAKLPLPKKIFAHGWWTNEGKKISKSLGNSIDPNKIIDNFGLDQFRYFLLREVTLGQDGDFSEKALKNRVNSDLSNNLGNLVQRTIKFLFKNFEGVLPSQLNLNSIDNYPLKDAYLLFQKVEKLINNLELSKGIDEIFVFISKLNKFMDESEPWNLIKDDRESTARVLTELIESFRVIGIILQPFLPIASKLLLDTLNIDNKLRTFEYLNSKNFLNKGHKLNEPKALFPRFE
;
A
#
# COMPACT_ATOMS: atom_id res chain seq x y z
N MET A 1 -38.44 -3.14 4.70
CA MET A 1 -39.90 -3.05 4.73
C MET A 1 -40.36 -1.64 5.12
N ALA A 2 -40.21 -1.16 6.35
CA ALA A 2 -40.64 0.21 6.72
C ALA A 2 -40.01 1.33 5.86
N ALA A 3 -38.74 1.22 5.52
CA ALA A 3 -38.01 2.19 4.70
C ALA A 3 -38.16 1.97 3.18
N LYS A 4 -38.98 1.01 2.72
CA LYS A 4 -39.14 0.63 1.31
C LYS A 4 -37.82 0.32 0.57
N LEU A 5 -36.75 -0.03 1.31
CA LEU A 5 -35.50 -0.49 0.76
C LEU A 5 -35.53 -1.99 0.44
N PRO A 6 -34.79 -2.46 -0.58
CA PRO A 6 -34.64 -3.89 -0.83
C PRO A 6 -34.00 -4.59 0.36
N LEU A 7 -34.37 -5.84 0.61
CA LEU A 7 -33.75 -6.65 1.65
C LEU A 7 -32.26 -6.90 1.31
N PRO A 8 -31.38 -7.05 2.36
CA PRO A 8 -29.99 -7.38 2.14
C PRO A 8 -29.88 -8.75 1.47
N LYS A 9 -29.03 -8.86 0.46
CA LYS A 9 -28.75 -10.12 -0.26
C LYS A 9 -27.88 -11.07 0.55
N LYS A 10 -27.07 -10.53 1.48
CA LYS A 10 -26.14 -11.27 2.32
C LYS A 10 -25.99 -10.58 3.65
N ILE A 11 -26.01 -11.35 4.73
CA ILE A 11 -25.69 -10.91 6.09
C ILE A 11 -24.41 -11.64 6.48
N PHE A 12 -23.39 -10.91 6.92
CA PHE A 12 -22.12 -11.48 7.36
C PHE A 12 -21.87 -11.10 8.83
N ALA A 13 -21.67 -12.10 9.66
CA ALA A 13 -21.27 -11.92 11.05
C ALA A 13 -19.73 -11.95 11.17
N HIS A 14 -19.15 -10.94 11.80
CA HIS A 14 -17.74 -10.92 12.12
C HIS A 14 -17.46 -11.41 13.52
N GLY A 15 -16.19 -11.76 13.82
CA GLY A 15 -15.74 -12.17 15.15
C GLY A 15 -15.65 -11.01 16.15
N TRP A 16 -15.30 -11.36 17.37
CA TRP A 16 -15.13 -10.41 18.48
C TRP A 16 -13.69 -9.91 18.56
N TRP A 17 -13.54 -8.71 19.14
CA TRP A 17 -12.23 -8.21 19.53
C TRP A 17 -12.07 -8.31 21.05
N THR A 18 -10.92 -8.79 21.49
CA THR A 18 -10.44 -8.74 22.87
C THR A 18 -9.35 -7.67 22.99
N ASN A 19 -9.02 -7.30 24.22
CA ASN A 19 -7.92 -6.40 24.54
C ASN A 19 -6.97 -7.13 25.48
N GLU A 20 -5.77 -7.45 25.00
CA GLU A 20 -4.77 -8.22 25.73
C GLU A 20 -5.32 -9.53 26.32
N GLY A 21 -6.03 -10.29 25.46
CA GLY A 21 -6.66 -11.57 25.79
C GLY A 21 -7.92 -11.47 26.67
N LYS A 22 -8.38 -10.27 27.02
CA LYS A 22 -9.56 -10.06 27.87
C LYS A 22 -10.73 -9.50 27.06
N LYS A 23 -11.93 -9.94 27.41
CA LYS A 23 -13.16 -9.37 26.83
C LYS A 23 -13.19 -7.86 27.07
N ILE A 24 -13.44 -7.08 26.02
CA ILE A 24 -13.61 -5.63 26.10
C ILE A 24 -14.91 -5.33 26.88
N SER A 25 -14.80 -4.59 27.99
CA SER A 25 -15.92 -4.21 28.83
C SER A 25 -15.69 -2.86 29.50
N LYS A 26 -16.72 -2.01 29.49
CA LYS A 26 -16.67 -0.72 30.19
C LYS A 26 -16.51 -0.91 31.70
N SER A 27 -17.11 -1.97 32.27
CA SER A 27 -17.00 -2.26 33.72
C SER A 27 -15.59 -2.74 34.12
N LEU A 28 -14.82 -3.32 33.19
CA LEU A 28 -13.44 -3.73 33.43
C LEU A 28 -12.44 -2.58 33.15
N GLY A 29 -12.91 -1.45 32.65
CA GLY A 29 -12.04 -0.31 32.33
C GLY A 29 -11.07 -0.56 31.17
N ASN A 30 -11.21 -1.67 30.44
CA ASN A 30 -10.31 -2.07 29.34
C ASN A 30 -10.89 -1.77 27.94
N SER A 31 -11.87 -0.86 27.87
CA SER A 31 -12.42 -0.42 26.60
C SER A 31 -11.38 0.37 25.80
N ILE A 32 -11.26 0.05 24.51
CA ILE A 32 -10.38 0.76 23.60
C ILE A 32 -11.17 1.95 23.04
N ASP A 33 -10.61 3.16 23.18
CA ASP A 33 -11.12 4.35 22.52
C ASP A 33 -10.45 4.50 21.16
N PRO A 34 -11.16 4.30 20.04
CA PRO A 34 -10.58 4.39 18.70
C PRO A 34 -9.94 5.76 18.42
N ASN A 35 -10.51 6.84 18.97
CA ASN A 35 -9.97 8.19 18.72
C ASN A 35 -8.58 8.35 19.35
N LYS A 36 -8.40 7.86 20.58
CA LYS A 36 -7.08 7.87 21.24
C LYS A 36 -6.05 7.06 20.48
N ILE A 37 -6.45 5.91 19.92
CA ILE A 37 -5.53 5.11 19.10
C ILE A 37 -5.18 5.87 17.81
N ILE A 38 -6.14 6.50 17.17
CA ILE A 38 -5.91 7.32 15.96
C ILE A 38 -5.00 8.50 16.26
N ASP A 39 -5.21 9.20 17.38
CA ASP A 39 -4.40 10.35 17.80
C ASP A 39 -2.95 9.94 18.07
N ASN A 40 -2.73 8.77 18.67
CA ASN A 40 -1.39 8.28 19.04
C ASN A 40 -0.66 7.61 17.89
N PHE A 41 -1.35 6.87 17.03
CA PHE A 41 -0.74 6.01 16.00
C PHE A 41 -1.06 6.43 14.57
N GLY A 42 -2.11 7.19 14.36
CA GLY A 42 -2.60 7.59 13.04
C GLY A 42 -3.74 6.70 12.52
N LEU A 43 -4.58 7.30 11.68
CA LEU A 43 -5.77 6.64 11.12
C LEU A 43 -5.39 5.44 10.26
N ASP A 44 -4.46 5.61 9.33
CA ASP A 44 -4.07 4.55 8.38
C ASP A 44 -3.43 3.36 9.09
N GLN A 45 -2.62 3.61 10.11
CA GLN A 45 -1.97 2.58 10.90
C GLN A 45 -2.99 1.73 11.66
N PHE A 46 -3.97 2.38 12.27
CA PHE A 46 -5.05 1.68 12.97
C PHE A 46 -5.96 0.91 12.01
N ARG A 47 -6.34 1.51 10.86
CA ARG A 47 -7.11 0.82 9.81
C ARG A 47 -6.37 -0.40 9.30
N TYR A 48 -5.08 -0.24 9.00
CA TYR A 48 -4.23 -1.35 8.54
C TYR A 48 -4.23 -2.51 9.52
N PHE A 49 -3.98 -2.21 10.80
CA PHE A 49 -3.98 -3.22 11.86
C PHE A 49 -5.31 -3.99 11.90
N LEU A 50 -6.43 -3.30 11.98
CA LEU A 50 -7.75 -3.92 12.06
C LEU A 50 -8.10 -4.79 10.84
N LEU A 51 -7.70 -4.36 9.66
CA LEU A 51 -8.03 -5.06 8.41
C LEU A 51 -7.06 -6.20 8.10
N ARG A 52 -5.83 -6.13 8.61
CA ARG A 52 -4.75 -7.08 8.29
C ARG A 52 -4.54 -8.15 9.35
N GLU A 53 -4.69 -7.79 10.63
CA GLU A 53 -4.30 -8.66 11.75
C GLU A 53 -5.18 -9.89 11.85
N VAL A 54 -6.47 -9.75 11.58
CA VAL A 54 -7.45 -10.81 11.77
C VAL A 54 -8.21 -11.09 10.47
N THR A 55 -8.36 -12.37 10.15
CA THR A 55 -9.27 -12.78 9.08
C THR A 55 -10.71 -12.44 9.46
N LEU A 56 -11.42 -11.74 8.59
CA LEU A 56 -12.82 -11.36 8.82
C LEU A 56 -13.66 -12.60 9.14
N GLY A 57 -14.39 -12.55 10.24
CA GLY A 57 -15.17 -13.69 10.77
C GLY A 57 -14.46 -14.46 11.91
N GLN A 58 -13.18 -14.23 12.12
CA GLN A 58 -12.44 -14.79 13.27
C GLN A 58 -12.37 -13.76 14.41
N ASP A 59 -12.16 -14.25 15.63
CA ASP A 59 -11.89 -13.39 16.78
C ASP A 59 -10.49 -12.81 16.71
N GLY A 60 -10.35 -11.56 17.15
CA GLY A 60 -9.09 -10.82 17.16
C GLY A 60 -8.69 -10.33 18.53
N ASP A 61 -7.40 -10.14 18.74
CA ASP A 61 -6.88 -9.53 19.96
C ASP A 61 -6.15 -8.23 19.64
N PHE A 62 -6.54 -7.17 20.31
CA PHE A 62 -5.86 -5.88 20.19
C PHE A 62 -4.79 -5.76 21.26
N SER A 63 -3.60 -5.30 20.84
CA SER A 63 -2.63 -4.73 21.76
C SER A 63 -1.84 -3.63 21.05
N GLU A 64 -1.47 -2.57 21.77
CA GLU A 64 -0.64 -1.51 21.21
C GLU A 64 0.71 -2.02 20.73
N LYS A 65 1.27 -3.01 21.42
CA LYS A 65 2.52 -3.67 21.02
C LYS A 65 2.38 -4.37 19.67
N ALA A 66 1.29 -5.12 19.46
CA ALA A 66 1.03 -5.78 18.18
C ALA A 66 0.84 -4.75 17.06
N LEU A 67 0.09 -3.65 17.33
CA LEU A 67 -0.08 -2.55 16.38
C LEU A 67 1.27 -1.92 16.01
N LYS A 68 2.10 -1.54 16.99
CA LYS A 68 3.45 -0.98 16.73
C LYS A 68 4.30 -1.91 15.87
N ASN A 69 4.35 -3.19 16.24
CA ASN A 69 5.14 -4.18 15.52
C ASN A 69 4.68 -4.31 14.06
N ARG A 70 3.36 -4.41 13.85
CA ARG A 70 2.77 -4.54 12.52
C ARG A 70 3.04 -3.30 11.66
N VAL A 71 2.85 -2.10 12.22
CA VAL A 71 3.13 -0.85 11.52
C VAL A 71 4.62 -0.72 11.17
N ASN A 72 5.50 -1.01 12.13
CA ASN A 72 6.93 -0.90 11.89
C ASN A 72 7.41 -1.90 10.82
N SER A 73 6.96 -3.15 10.88
CA SER A 73 7.40 -4.17 9.91
C SER A 73 6.85 -3.90 8.51
N ASP A 74 5.55 -3.73 8.39
CA ASP A 74 4.88 -3.76 7.10
C ASP A 74 4.81 -2.35 6.48
N LEU A 75 4.40 -1.34 7.25
CA LEU A 75 4.20 0.00 6.72
C LEU A 75 5.50 0.80 6.66
N SER A 76 6.25 0.88 7.76
CA SER A 76 7.45 1.72 7.82
C SER A 76 8.64 1.07 7.11
N ASN A 77 8.99 -0.17 7.46
CA ASN A 77 10.18 -0.83 6.94
C ASN A 77 9.98 -1.42 5.53
N ASN A 78 8.81 -2.00 5.24
CA ASN A 78 8.57 -2.61 3.93
C ASN A 78 8.14 -1.54 2.90
N LEU A 79 6.93 -0.95 3.01
CA LEU A 79 6.42 0.01 2.03
C LEU A 79 7.14 1.37 2.11
N GLY A 80 7.18 1.97 3.30
CA GLY A 80 7.70 3.34 3.49
C GLY A 80 9.17 3.47 3.11
N ASN A 81 10.01 2.53 3.55
CA ASN A 81 11.43 2.53 3.23
C ASN A 81 11.69 2.30 1.73
N LEU A 82 10.97 1.36 1.11
CA LEU A 82 11.12 1.10 -0.33
C LEU A 82 10.80 2.36 -1.16
N VAL A 83 9.64 2.98 -0.91
CA VAL A 83 9.22 4.19 -1.62
C VAL A 83 10.24 5.31 -1.41
N GLN A 84 10.65 5.55 -0.15
CA GLN A 84 11.55 6.64 0.17
C GLN A 84 12.93 6.47 -0.45
N ARG A 85 13.55 5.27 -0.36
CA ARG A 85 14.87 5.02 -0.93
C ARG A 85 14.86 5.10 -2.46
N THR A 86 13.81 4.59 -3.12
CA THR A 86 13.68 4.64 -4.58
C THR A 86 13.54 6.06 -5.08
N ILE A 87 12.61 6.84 -4.49
CA ILE A 87 12.36 8.22 -4.92
C ILE A 87 13.57 9.12 -4.61
N LYS A 88 14.19 9.01 -3.43
CA LYS A 88 15.43 9.75 -3.12
C LYS A 88 16.56 9.42 -4.10
N PHE A 89 16.69 8.16 -4.51
CA PHE A 89 17.69 7.76 -5.49
C PHE A 89 17.40 8.35 -6.88
N LEU A 90 16.11 8.39 -7.28
CA LEU A 90 15.66 9.06 -8.50
C LEU A 90 15.97 10.57 -8.46
N PHE A 91 15.67 11.25 -7.35
CA PHE A 91 16.00 12.68 -7.21
C PHE A 91 17.49 12.96 -7.30
N LYS A 92 18.31 12.14 -6.62
CA LYS A 92 19.78 12.30 -6.63
C LYS A 92 20.41 12.15 -8.02
N ASN A 93 19.87 11.25 -8.85
CA ASN A 93 20.55 10.85 -10.11
C ASN A 93 19.82 11.31 -11.36
N PHE A 94 18.53 11.67 -11.25
CA PHE A 94 17.66 12.05 -12.37
C PHE A 94 16.75 13.25 -12.02
N GLU A 95 17.09 14.04 -11.00
CA GLU A 95 16.42 15.29 -10.64
C GLU A 95 14.91 15.15 -10.41
N GLY A 96 14.45 13.98 -9.97
CA GLY A 96 13.04 13.68 -9.76
C GLY A 96 12.22 13.51 -11.05
N VAL A 97 12.87 13.34 -12.19
CA VAL A 97 12.22 13.16 -13.50
C VAL A 97 12.35 11.70 -13.92
N LEU A 98 11.26 11.09 -14.40
CA LEU A 98 11.29 9.72 -14.93
C LEU A 98 12.20 9.64 -16.15
N PRO A 99 13.29 8.84 -16.08
CA PRO A 99 14.34 8.89 -17.07
C PRO A 99 14.10 7.97 -18.28
N SER A 100 13.22 6.98 -18.17
CA SER A 100 12.98 5.98 -19.22
C SER A 100 11.51 5.96 -19.65
N GLN A 101 11.26 5.58 -20.90
CA GLN A 101 9.93 5.33 -21.43
C GLN A 101 9.59 3.85 -21.28
N LEU A 102 8.46 3.56 -20.64
CA LEU A 102 7.88 2.22 -20.67
C LEU A 102 7.26 1.95 -22.03
N ASN A 103 7.29 0.72 -22.46
CA ASN A 103 6.64 0.26 -23.69
C ASN A 103 5.80 -1.00 -23.39
N LEU A 104 4.99 -1.44 -24.34
CA LEU A 104 4.12 -2.61 -24.15
C LEU A 104 4.90 -3.88 -23.81
N ASN A 105 6.11 -4.06 -24.36
CA ASN A 105 6.95 -5.22 -24.03
C ASN A 105 7.48 -5.17 -22.58
N SER A 106 7.71 -3.97 -22.03
CA SER A 106 8.11 -3.81 -20.63
C SER A 106 7.00 -4.24 -19.67
N ILE A 107 5.74 -4.04 -20.06
CA ILE A 107 4.57 -4.34 -19.26
C ILE A 107 4.35 -5.85 -19.07
N ASP A 108 4.76 -6.66 -20.04
CA ASP A 108 4.66 -8.12 -19.97
C ASP A 108 5.75 -8.76 -19.10
N ASN A 109 6.71 -7.97 -18.64
CA ASN A 109 7.79 -8.42 -17.77
C ASN A 109 7.55 -8.05 -16.30
N TYR A 110 8.21 -8.78 -15.41
CA TYR A 110 8.30 -8.44 -14.00
C TYR A 110 9.11 -7.13 -13.84
N PRO A 111 8.73 -6.17 -12.96
CA PRO A 111 7.61 -6.27 -11.98
C PRO A 111 6.25 -5.78 -12.52
N LEU A 112 6.18 -5.18 -13.69
CA LEU A 112 4.97 -4.49 -14.17
C LEU A 112 3.81 -5.43 -14.45
N LYS A 113 4.08 -6.63 -15.00
CA LYS A 113 3.05 -7.65 -15.19
C LYS A 113 2.32 -7.98 -13.88
N ASP A 114 3.08 -8.23 -12.82
CA ASP A 114 2.52 -8.54 -11.51
C ASP A 114 1.75 -7.33 -10.94
N ALA A 115 2.25 -6.10 -11.15
CA ALA A 115 1.58 -4.87 -10.74
C ALA A 115 0.18 -4.74 -11.37
N TYR A 116 0.06 -4.89 -12.68
CA TYR A 116 -1.23 -4.74 -13.36
C TYR A 116 -2.21 -5.89 -13.08
N LEU A 117 -1.71 -7.09 -12.75
CA LEU A 117 -2.55 -8.21 -12.35
C LEU A 117 -2.98 -8.14 -10.88
N LEU A 118 -2.31 -7.31 -10.06
CA LEU A 118 -2.56 -7.23 -8.63
C LEU A 118 -4.00 -6.79 -8.31
N PHE A 119 -4.53 -5.80 -9.03
CA PHE A 119 -5.87 -5.28 -8.78
C PHE A 119 -6.93 -6.38 -8.90
N GLN A 120 -6.89 -7.18 -9.97
CA GLN A 120 -7.87 -8.25 -10.18
C GLN A 120 -7.83 -9.31 -9.06
N LYS A 121 -6.64 -9.63 -8.55
CA LYS A 121 -6.47 -10.54 -7.43
C LYS A 121 -7.08 -9.97 -6.15
N VAL A 122 -6.75 -8.72 -5.85
CA VAL A 122 -7.24 -8.01 -4.66
C VAL A 122 -8.75 -7.83 -4.73
N GLU A 123 -9.30 -7.37 -5.85
CA GLU A 123 -10.73 -7.21 -6.06
C GLU A 123 -11.50 -8.50 -5.82
N LYS A 124 -11.02 -9.63 -6.36
CA LYS A 124 -11.62 -10.94 -6.15
C LYS A 124 -11.68 -11.33 -4.68
N LEU A 125 -10.60 -11.11 -3.92
CA LEU A 125 -10.52 -11.41 -2.50
C LEU A 125 -11.47 -10.51 -1.68
N ILE A 126 -11.49 -9.21 -1.98
CA ILE A 126 -12.38 -8.26 -1.30
C ILE A 126 -13.85 -8.59 -1.56
N ASN A 127 -14.22 -8.92 -2.79
CA ASN A 127 -15.59 -9.33 -3.15
C ASN A 127 -16.02 -10.63 -2.43
N ASN A 128 -15.07 -11.48 -2.06
CA ASN A 128 -15.28 -12.67 -1.24
C ASN A 128 -15.23 -12.39 0.27
N LEU A 129 -15.06 -11.12 0.70
CA LEU A 129 -14.90 -10.72 2.10
C LEU A 129 -13.59 -11.24 2.75
N GLU A 130 -12.58 -11.57 1.97
CA GLU A 130 -11.26 -12.00 2.41
C GLU A 130 -10.30 -10.79 2.54
N LEU A 131 -10.69 -9.79 3.36
CA LEU A 131 -10.02 -8.48 3.45
C LEU A 131 -8.53 -8.60 3.79
N SER A 132 -8.20 -9.41 4.82
CA SER A 132 -6.81 -9.60 5.25
C SER A 132 -5.93 -10.24 4.16
N LYS A 133 -6.48 -11.20 3.41
CA LYS A 133 -5.77 -11.81 2.28
C LYS A 133 -5.58 -10.83 1.12
N GLY A 134 -6.58 -9.98 0.85
CA GLY A 134 -6.46 -8.94 -0.18
C GLY A 134 -5.33 -7.97 0.13
N ILE A 135 -5.22 -7.53 1.38
CA ILE A 135 -4.10 -6.69 1.84
C ILE A 135 -2.78 -7.47 1.78
N ASP A 136 -2.78 -8.74 2.15
CA ASP A 136 -1.58 -9.60 2.11
C ASP A 136 -1.00 -9.70 0.70
N GLU A 137 -1.82 -9.89 -0.32
CA GLU A 137 -1.38 -9.90 -1.72
C GLU A 137 -0.65 -8.60 -2.11
N ILE A 138 -1.15 -7.44 -1.65
CA ILE A 138 -0.49 -6.16 -1.90
C ILE A 138 0.89 -6.13 -1.23
N PHE A 139 0.99 -6.55 0.04
CA PHE A 139 2.25 -6.51 0.78
C PHE A 139 3.25 -7.59 0.35
N VAL A 140 2.78 -8.74 -0.14
CA VAL A 140 3.60 -9.75 -0.83
C VAL A 140 4.21 -9.13 -2.10
N PHE A 141 3.43 -8.39 -2.88
CA PHE A 141 3.97 -7.70 -4.05
C PHE A 141 4.99 -6.61 -3.68
N ILE A 142 4.73 -5.80 -2.64
CA ILE A 142 5.70 -4.82 -2.12
C ILE A 142 7.01 -5.49 -1.69
N SER A 143 6.94 -6.65 -1.02
CA SER A 143 8.13 -7.41 -0.64
C SER A 143 8.92 -7.91 -1.85
N LYS A 144 8.22 -8.32 -2.92
CA LYS A 144 8.86 -8.67 -4.20
C LYS A 144 9.53 -7.46 -4.85
N LEU A 145 8.95 -6.26 -4.76
CA LEU A 145 9.59 -5.02 -5.25
C LEU A 145 10.82 -4.64 -4.45
N ASN A 146 10.82 -4.87 -3.12
CA ASN A 146 12.03 -4.71 -2.31
C ASN A 146 13.14 -5.64 -2.81
N LYS A 147 12.82 -6.91 -3.03
CA LYS A 147 13.76 -7.89 -3.59
C LYS A 147 14.26 -7.46 -4.98
N PHE A 148 13.37 -7.01 -5.85
CA PHE A 148 13.74 -6.50 -7.18
C PHE A 148 14.70 -5.30 -7.11
N MET A 149 14.44 -4.36 -6.20
CA MET A 149 15.34 -3.22 -5.96
C MET A 149 16.71 -3.67 -5.46
N ASP A 150 16.75 -4.66 -4.55
CA ASP A 150 17.99 -5.17 -3.98
C ASP A 150 18.79 -6.00 -5.00
N GLU A 151 18.14 -6.84 -5.80
CA GLU A 151 18.77 -7.65 -6.86
C GLU A 151 19.25 -6.80 -8.05
N SER A 152 18.53 -5.72 -8.37
CA SER A 152 18.92 -4.80 -9.46
C SER A 152 20.07 -3.88 -9.07
N GLU A 153 20.35 -3.71 -7.79
CA GLU A 153 21.42 -2.86 -7.23
C GLU A 153 21.62 -1.52 -7.98
N PRO A 154 20.58 -0.68 -8.14
CA PRO A 154 20.67 0.52 -8.98
C PRO A 154 21.78 1.49 -8.55
N TRP A 155 22.21 1.45 -7.28
CA TRP A 155 23.34 2.23 -6.75
C TRP A 155 24.71 1.77 -7.28
N ASN A 156 24.83 0.52 -7.69
CA ASN A 156 26.02 0.00 -8.38
C ASN A 156 25.82 0.10 -9.90
N LEU A 157 24.67 -0.33 -10.40
CA LEU A 157 24.34 -0.36 -11.82
C LEU A 157 24.50 1.01 -12.51
N ILE A 158 24.18 2.11 -11.83
CA ILE A 158 24.25 3.47 -12.40
C ILE A 158 25.66 3.90 -12.80
N LYS A 159 26.71 3.25 -12.27
CA LYS A 159 28.10 3.56 -12.58
C LYS A 159 28.49 3.08 -13.97
N ASP A 160 27.90 1.95 -14.40
CA ASP A 160 28.26 1.24 -15.62
C ASP A 160 27.15 1.28 -16.67
N ASP A 161 25.88 1.25 -16.25
CA ASP A 161 24.71 1.23 -17.13
C ASP A 161 23.58 2.14 -16.59
N ARG A 162 23.67 3.41 -17.00
CA ARG A 162 22.67 4.43 -16.64
C ARG A 162 21.30 4.14 -17.26
N GLU A 163 21.25 3.51 -18.43
CA GLU A 163 20.00 3.22 -19.14
C GLU A 163 19.20 2.10 -18.44
N SER A 164 19.86 1.01 -18.07
CA SER A 164 19.23 -0.05 -17.28
C SER A 164 18.80 0.44 -15.90
N THR A 165 19.60 1.30 -15.24
CA THR A 165 19.20 1.96 -13.99
C THR A 165 17.93 2.80 -14.19
N ALA A 166 17.86 3.59 -15.26
CA ALA A 166 16.71 4.40 -15.62
C ALA A 166 15.44 3.55 -15.77
N ARG A 167 15.56 2.40 -16.42
CA ARG A 167 14.46 1.45 -16.60
C ARG A 167 13.97 0.88 -15.27
N VAL A 168 14.86 0.34 -14.44
CA VAL A 168 14.55 -0.21 -13.11
C VAL A 168 13.79 0.81 -12.26
N LEU A 169 14.26 2.06 -12.20
CA LEU A 169 13.58 3.10 -11.42
C LEU A 169 12.20 3.44 -11.98
N THR A 170 12.06 3.50 -13.31
CA THR A 170 10.76 3.79 -13.93
C THR A 170 9.74 2.68 -13.66
N GLU A 171 10.17 1.42 -13.70
CA GLU A 171 9.32 0.26 -13.39
C GLU A 171 8.88 0.24 -11.91
N LEU A 172 9.77 0.60 -10.98
CA LEU A 172 9.43 0.74 -9.57
C LEU A 172 8.44 1.89 -9.34
N ILE A 173 8.67 3.06 -9.93
CA ILE A 173 7.78 4.21 -9.78
C ILE A 173 6.39 3.93 -10.36
N GLU A 174 6.31 3.26 -11.52
CA GLU A 174 5.02 2.84 -12.07
C GLU A 174 4.30 1.81 -11.16
N SER A 175 5.05 0.87 -10.60
CA SER A 175 4.50 -0.08 -9.61
C SER A 175 3.97 0.65 -8.37
N PHE A 176 4.62 1.71 -7.91
CA PHE A 176 4.12 2.53 -6.80
C PHE A 176 2.84 3.28 -7.15
N ARG A 177 2.68 3.75 -8.40
CA ARG A 177 1.42 4.34 -8.86
C ARG A 177 0.28 3.33 -8.75
N VAL A 178 0.48 2.12 -9.24
CA VAL A 178 -0.51 1.05 -9.17
C VAL A 178 -0.84 0.71 -7.72
N ILE A 179 0.17 0.50 -6.86
CA ILE A 179 -0.01 0.23 -5.43
C ILE A 179 -0.76 1.38 -4.75
N GLY A 180 -0.38 2.64 -5.02
CA GLY A 180 -1.02 3.82 -4.45
C GLY A 180 -2.50 3.90 -4.78
N ILE A 181 -2.91 3.54 -6.00
CA ILE A 181 -4.32 3.51 -6.40
C ILE A 181 -5.06 2.36 -5.69
N ILE A 182 -4.48 1.17 -5.63
CA ILE A 182 -5.10 -0.01 -4.99
C ILE A 182 -5.24 0.17 -3.47
N LEU A 183 -4.30 0.85 -2.82
CA LEU A 183 -4.29 1.05 -1.37
C LEU A 183 -5.29 2.10 -0.88
N GLN A 184 -5.87 2.96 -1.73
CA GLN A 184 -6.76 4.04 -1.30
C GLN A 184 -7.90 3.61 -0.36
N PRO A 185 -8.60 2.48 -0.57
CA PRO A 185 -9.65 2.03 0.34
C PRO A 185 -9.13 1.61 1.73
N PHE A 186 -7.87 1.20 1.82
CA PHE A 186 -7.26 0.68 3.05
C PHE A 186 -6.49 1.74 3.83
N LEU A 187 -5.66 2.51 3.12
CA LEU A 187 -4.71 3.50 3.65
C LEU A 187 -4.90 4.85 2.94
N PRO A 188 -6.03 5.55 3.15
CA PRO A 188 -6.39 6.72 2.35
C PRO A 188 -5.38 7.88 2.45
N ILE A 189 -4.81 8.12 3.63
CA ILE A 189 -3.87 9.23 3.84
C ILE A 189 -2.51 8.92 3.18
N ALA A 190 -1.97 7.74 3.42
CA ALA A 190 -0.69 7.34 2.84
C ALA A 190 -0.76 7.18 1.32
N SER A 191 -1.88 6.61 0.81
CA SER A 191 -2.11 6.51 -0.63
C SER A 191 -2.19 7.88 -1.29
N LYS A 192 -2.92 8.82 -0.68
CA LYS A 192 -2.97 10.19 -1.16
C LYS A 192 -1.57 10.81 -1.20
N LEU A 193 -0.81 10.69 -0.10
CA LEU A 193 0.55 11.23 -0.01
C LEU A 193 1.49 10.60 -1.06
N LEU A 194 1.41 9.29 -1.26
CA LEU A 194 2.18 8.58 -2.29
C LEU A 194 1.84 9.11 -3.70
N LEU A 195 0.55 9.17 -4.03
CA LEU A 195 0.09 9.64 -5.35
C LEU A 195 0.38 11.13 -5.58
N ASP A 196 0.33 11.95 -4.53
CA ASP A 196 0.77 13.37 -4.56
C ASP A 196 2.29 13.45 -4.81
N THR A 197 3.09 12.62 -4.15
CA THR A 197 4.54 12.53 -4.38
C THR A 197 4.86 12.12 -5.80
N LEU A 198 4.12 11.15 -6.33
CA LEU A 198 4.24 10.73 -7.74
C LEU A 198 3.65 11.75 -8.72
N ASN A 199 3.07 12.85 -8.25
CA ASN A 199 2.45 13.92 -9.05
C ASN A 199 1.35 13.38 -10.00
N ILE A 200 0.52 12.47 -9.51
CA ILE A 200 -0.61 11.91 -10.27
C ILE A 200 -1.82 12.84 -10.13
N ASP A 201 -2.43 13.24 -11.23
CA ASP A 201 -3.68 14.00 -11.23
C ASP A 201 -4.79 13.22 -10.50
N ASN A 202 -5.61 13.91 -9.72
CA ASN A 202 -6.72 13.28 -8.98
C ASN A 202 -7.68 12.49 -9.87
N LYS A 203 -7.91 12.95 -11.11
CA LYS A 203 -8.77 12.27 -12.09
C LYS A 203 -8.22 10.92 -12.54
N LEU A 204 -6.91 10.72 -12.41
CA LEU A 204 -6.21 9.50 -12.83
C LEU A 204 -6.00 8.51 -11.69
N ARG A 205 -6.57 8.77 -10.49
CA ARG A 205 -6.41 7.93 -9.29
C ARG A 205 -7.54 6.92 -9.09
N THR A 206 -8.28 6.60 -10.14
CA THR A 206 -9.35 5.59 -10.09
C THR A 206 -8.88 4.24 -10.61
N PHE A 207 -9.59 3.17 -10.25
CA PHE A 207 -9.26 1.81 -10.70
C PHE A 207 -9.31 1.64 -12.22
N GLU A 208 -10.05 2.49 -12.93
CA GLU A 208 -10.12 2.50 -14.41
C GLU A 208 -8.76 2.79 -15.05
N TYR A 209 -7.88 3.49 -14.33
CA TYR A 209 -6.52 3.81 -14.79
C TYR A 209 -5.46 2.76 -14.40
N LEU A 210 -5.88 1.63 -13.80
CA LEU A 210 -5.01 0.49 -13.52
C LEU A 210 -4.89 -0.44 -14.74
N ASN A 211 -4.43 0.11 -15.86
CA ASN A 211 -4.21 -0.67 -17.08
C ASN A 211 -2.94 -0.23 -17.81
N SER A 212 -2.46 -1.09 -18.67
CA SER A 212 -1.22 -0.91 -19.43
C SER A 212 -1.23 0.23 -20.46
N LYS A 213 -2.34 0.95 -20.62
CA LYS A 213 -2.43 2.12 -21.52
C LYS A 213 -2.18 3.44 -20.81
N ASN A 214 -2.20 3.44 -19.47
CA ASN A 214 -2.14 4.63 -18.63
C ASN A 214 -0.88 4.69 -17.75
N PHE A 215 0.24 4.14 -18.19
CA PHE A 215 1.51 4.22 -17.47
C PHE A 215 2.14 5.61 -17.56
N LEU A 216 3.06 5.88 -16.63
CA LEU A 216 3.80 7.13 -16.58
C LEU A 216 4.79 7.22 -17.75
N ASN A 217 4.86 8.40 -18.36
CA ASN A 217 5.74 8.65 -19.50
C ASN A 217 7.13 9.16 -19.06
N LYS A 218 8.13 8.95 -19.90
CA LYS A 218 9.43 9.61 -19.76
C LYS A 218 9.24 11.13 -19.65
N GLY A 219 9.99 11.75 -18.75
CA GLY A 219 9.89 13.19 -18.49
C GLY A 219 8.84 13.56 -17.44
N HIS A 220 8.04 12.61 -16.93
CA HIS A 220 7.14 12.86 -15.82
C HIS A 220 7.92 13.26 -14.56
N LYS A 221 7.57 14.42 -13.97
CA LYS A 221 8.26 14.98 -12.83
C LYS A 221 7.53 14.65 -11.53
N LEU A 222 8.25 14.08 -10.58
CA LEU A 222 7.76 13.79 -9.23
C LEU A 222 7.90 15.01 -8.33
N ASN A 223 7.09 15.06 -7.26
CA ASN A 223 7.28 15.97 -6.14
C ASN A 223 8.27 15.40 -5.12
N GLU A 224 8.87 16.27 -4.31
CA GLU A 224 9.80 15.83 -3.26
C GLU A 224 9.14 14.82 -2.30
N PRO A 225 9.86 13.74 -1.96
CA PRO A 225 9.28 12.68 -1.14
C PRO A 225 9.15 13.09 0.32
N LYS A 226 7.98 12.83 0.89
CA LYS A 226 7.71 12.86 2.32
C LYS A 226 7.65 11.43 2.86
N ALA A 227 8.01 11.23 4.14
CA ALA A 227 7.87 9.94 4.77
C ALA A 227 6.39 9.52 4.82
N LEU A 228 6.07 8.32 4.32
CA LEU A 228 4.70 7.82 4.32
C LEU A 228 4.26 7.41 5.73
N PHE A 229 5.15 6.79 6.48
CA PHE A 229 4.88 6.29 7.82
C PHE A 229 6.03 6.61 8.76
N PRO A 230 5.76 7.17 9.95
CA PRO A 230 6.75 7.24 11.02
C PRO A 230 7.01 5.83 11.57
N ARG A 231 8.20 5.64 12.14
CA ARG A 231 8.52 4.44 12.92
C ARG A 231 8.19 4.71 14.37
N PHE A 232 7.54 3.77 15.02
CA PHE A 232 7.26 3.82 16.47
C PHE A 232 8.37 3.14 17.27
N GLU A 233 8.73 3.74 18.38
CA GLU A 233 9.67 3.21 19.37
C GLU A 233 9.02 2.19 20.32
#